data_514872f15b978ccfee21c1cd87281fc7
#
_entry.id   514872f15b978ccfee21c1cd87281fc7
#
_cell.length_a   1.000
_cell.length_b   1.000
_cell.length_c   1.000
_cell.angle_alpha   90.00
_cell.angle_beta   90.00
_cell.angle_gamma   90.00
#
_symmetry.space_group_name_H-M   'P 1'
#
loop_
_entity.id
_entity.type
_entity.pdbx_description
1 polymer ?
#
loop_
_entity_poly.entity_id
_entity_poly.type
_entity_poly.pdbx_seq_one_letter_code
_entity_poly.pdbx_strand_id
1 'polypeptide(L)'
;MGLMAGVLAVALLAPAPFAPEYVALGDSYASGAGAGSYVDGSCRRSSNAYPALQGKEFPSFKFVACSGATTKSLKSQLRAPTPATTLVTITIGGNDLGFVDVLTTCTLQGDASCHRRVEKARQFARDQLPARLDATYSAIKAAAPNAELVVLGYPRLFTQVDGCRTLSTTKRGDLNDAADELSGVIAEAAGRAGARYVDVREAFADHGVCAREPWINALVNPTADSYHPNRAGQVAYFKALTSRSR
;
A
#
# COMPACT_ATOMS: atom_id res chain seq x y z
N MET A 1 72.08 23.44 9.55
CA MET A 1 70.99 23.01 10.42
C MET A 1 69.65 23.31 9.70
N GLY A 2 69.10 22.32 9.02
CA GLY A 2 67.84 22.47 8.27
C GLY A 2 66.70 21.79 9.07
N LEU A 3 65.70 22.61 9.46
CA LEU A 3 64.45 22.07 10.04
C LEU A 3 63.61 21.48 8.93
N MET A 4 63.35 20.16 8.99
CA MET A 4 62.30 19.54 8.21
C MET A 4 60.98 19.73 8.94
N ALA A 5 60.07 20.49 8.39
CA ALA A 5 58.68 20.62 8.86
C ALA A 5 57.89 19.42 8.32
N GLY A 6 57.54 18.49 9.21
CA GLY A 6 56.61 17.37 8.87
C GLY A 6 55.19 17.89 8.77
N VAL A 7 54.54 17.74 7.60
CA VAL A 7 53.13 17.99 7.39
C VAL A 7 52.36 16.80 7.87
N LEU A 8 51.61 16.89 9.01
CA LEU A 8 50.65 15.90 9.44
C LEU A 8 49.42 15.97 8.54
N ALA A 9 49.21 14.98 7.67
CA ALA A 9 47.96 14.83 6.93
C ALA A 9 46.87 14.26 7.86
N VAL A 10 45.88 15.07 8.22
CA VAL A 10 44.68 14.62 8.91
C VAL A 10 43.77 13.96 7.88
N ALA A 11 43.70 12.64 7.90
CA ALA A 11 42.74 11.88 7.10
C ALA A 11 41.32 12.11 7.70
N LEU A 12 40.48 12.87 7.01
CA LEU A 12 39.06 12.96 7.30
C LEU A 12 38.42 11.61 6.99
N LEU A 13 38.10 10.83 8.05
CA LEU A 13 37.29 9.64 7.93
C LEU A 13 35.89 10.05 7.49
N ALA A 14 35.51 9.71 6.26
CA ALA A 14 34.13 9.83 5.81
C ALA A 14 33.23 8.98 6.74
N PRO A 15 32.06 9.52 7.18
CA PRO A 15 31.13 8.73 7.99
C PRO A 15 30.76 7.46 7.22
N ALA A 16 30.77 6.31 7.93
CA ALA A 16 30.34 5.03 7.36
C ALA A 16 28.90 5.18 6.84
N PRO A 17 28.58 4.67 5.63
CA PRO A 17 27.23 4.72 5.13
C PRO A 17 26.29 3.99 6.12
N PHE A 18 25.17 4.62 6.48
CA PHE A 18 24.17 3.99 7.32
C PHE A 18 23.72 2.67 6.69
N ALA A 19 23.59 1.61 7.51
CA ALA A 19 23.02 0.36 7.04
C ALA A 19 21.59 0.61 6.51
N PRO A 20 21.19 0.04 5.36
CA PRO A 20 19.89 0.27 4.79
C PRO A 20 18.76 -0.09 5.77
N GLU A 21 17.85 0.86 6.04
CA GLU A 21 16.66 0.65 6.86
C GLU A 21 15.40 0.77 6.00
N TYR A 22 14.53 -0.23 6.12
CA TYR A 22 13.21 -0.25 5.48
C TYR A 22 12.10 -0.06 6.51
N VAL A 23 11.14 0.83 6.22
CA VAL A 23 9.94 1.05 7.03
C VAL A 23 8.70 0.84 6.15
N ALA A 24 7.82 -0.08 6.56
CA ALA A 24 6.55 -0.34 5.88
C ALA A 24 5.39 0.26 6.66
N LEU A 25 4.73 1.23 6.02
CA LEU A 25 3.54 1.93 6.49
C LEU A 25 2.31 1.43 5.73
N GLY A 26 1.13 1.83 6.21
CA GLY A 26 -0.09 1.69 5.44
C GLY A 26 -1.22 0.99 6.16
N ASP A 27 -2.16 0.51 5.36
CA ASP A 27 -3.41 -0.10 5.77
C ASP A 27 -3.40 -1.65 5.71
N SER A 28 -4.57 -2.26 5.50
CA SER A 28 -4.73 -3.72 5.43
C SER A 28 -4.01 -4.38 4.26
N TYR A 29 -3.87 -3.68 3.13
CA TYR A 29 -3.16 -4.21 1.96
C TYR A 29 -1.65 -4.30 2.23
N ALA A 30 -1.09 -3.29 2.92
CA ALA A 30 0.30 -3.33 3.38
C ALA A 30 0.48 -4.28 4.57
N SER A 31 -0.46 -4.33 5.54
CA SER A 31 -0.33 -5.27 6.66
C SER A 31 -0.44 -6.73 6.25
N GLY A 32 -1.05 -7.03 5.09
CA GLY A 32 -1.21 -8.38 4.58
C GLY A 32 -2.45 -9.08 5.14
N ALA A 33 -3.51 -8.32 5.49
CA ALA A 33 -4.82 -8.90 5.77
C ALA A 33 -5.25 -9.77 4.60
N GLY A 34 -5.83 -10.93 4.87
CA GLY A 34 -6.21 -11.91 3.85
C GLY A 34 -5.12 -12.93 3.47
N ALA A 35 -3.86 -12.71 3.86
CA ALA A 35 -2.75 -13.58 3.48
C ALA A 35 -2.41 -14.68 4.51
N GLY A 36 -3.11 -14.72 5.64
CA GLY A 36 -2.85 -15.66 6.73
C GLY A 36 -1.51 -15.42 7.45
N SER A 37 -1.08 -16.37 8.25
CA SER A 37 0.21 -16.32 8.97
C SER A 37 0.45 -14.98 9.70
N TYR A 38 -0.55 -14.56 10.50
CA TYR A 38 -0.50 -13.30 11.24
C TYR A 38 0.50 -13.36 12.39
N VAL A 39 1.43 -12.38 12.41
CA VAL A 39 2.41 -12.17 13.50
C VAL A 39 1.94 -11.09 14.48
N ASP A 40 0.91 -10.33 14.12
CA ASP A 40 0.22 -9.35 14.95
C ASP A 40 -1.27 -9.38 14.58
N GLY A 41 -2.07 -9.84 15.52
CA GLY A 41 -3.53 -9.98 15.33
C GLY A 41 -4.26 -8.64 15.32
N SER A 42 -3.80 -7.63 16.05
CA SER A 42 -4.47 -6.35 16.19
C SER A 42 -4.40 -5.51 14.91
N CYS A 43 -3.25 -5.47 14.26
CA CYS A 43 -3.05 -4.80 12.98
C CYS A 43 -3.12 -5.77 11.79
N ARG A 44 -3.33 -7.07 12.03
CA ARG A 44 -3.35 -8.14 11.02
C ARG A 44 -2.09 -8.15 10.15
N ARG A 45 -0.93 -7.91 10.76
CA ARG A 45 0.36 -8.02 10.07
C ARG A 45 0.68 -9.48 9.80
N SER A 46 0.91 -9.80 8.53
CA SER A 46 1.20 -11.14 8.05
C SER A 46 2.68 -11.30 7.68
N SER A 47 3.27 -12.45 8.00
CA SER A 47 4.60 -12.82 7.49
C SER A 47 4.59 -13.10 5.98
N ASN A 48 3.42 -13.26 5.37
CA ASN A 48 3.24 -13.36 3.92
C ASN A 48 3.04 -12.01 3.23
N ALA A 49 2.91 -10.89 3.98
CA ALA A 49 2.71 -9.56 3.41
C ALA A 49 3.91 -9.12 2.56
N TYR A 50 3.67 -8.36 1.48
CA TYR A 50 4.73 -7.86 0.61
C TYR A 50 5.82 -7.10 1.37
N PRO A 51 5.50 -6.30 2.42
CA PRO A 51 6.54 -5.68 3.21
C PRO A 51 7.39 -6.68 4.00
N ALA A 52 6.78 -7.75 4.51
CA ALA A 52 7.52 -8.79 5.22
C ALA A 52 8.43 -9.59 4.27
N LEU A 53 8.02 -9.77 3.01
CA LEU A 53 8.86 -10.38 1.99
C LEU A 53 10.04 -9.47 1.63
N GLN A 54 9.78 -8.18 1.38
CA GLN A 54 10.81 -7.18 1.08
C GLN A 54 11.77 -6.95 2.25
N GLY A 55 11.25 -6.99 3.48
CA GLY A 55 12.04 -6.76 4.69
C GLY A 55 13.18 -7.76 4.91
N LYS A 56 13.12 -8.93 4.28
CA LYS A 56 14.19 -9.94 4.33
C LYS A 56 15.50 -9.48 3.64
N GLU A 57 15.40 -8.52 2.74
CA GLU A 57 16.52 -7.93 2.00
C GLU A 57 17.19 -6.78 2.77
N PHE A 58 16.67 -6.42 3.96
CA PHE A 58 17.16 -5.29 4.74
C PHE A 58 17.70 -5.71 6.10
N PRO A 59 18.88 -5.20 6.51
CA PRO A 59 19.42 -5.46 7.84
C PRO A 59 18.59 -4.84 8.97
N SER A 60 17.81 -3.80 8.66
CA SER A 60 16.85 -3.16 9.58
C SER A 60 15.50 -3.02 8.90
N PHE A 61 14.46 -3.57 9.52
CA PHE A 61 13.08 -3.53 9.01
C PHE A 61 12.08 -3.20 10.11
N LYS A 62 11.25 -2.18 9.88
CA LYS A 62 10.14 -1.80 10.77
C LYS A 62 8.82 -1.99 10.05
N PHE A 63 8.01 -2.92 10.51
CA PHE A 63 6.71 -3.24 9.93
C PHE A 63 5.60 -2.67 10.81
N VAL A 64 5.09 -1.48 10.47
CA VAL A 64 4.11 -0.75 11.27
C VAL A 64 2.77 -0.53 10.58
N ALA A 65 2.59 -1.04 9.36
CA ALA A 65 1.29 -1.03 8.68
C ALA A 65 0.20 -1.68 9.57
N CYS A 66 -1.01 -1.15 9.52
CA CYS A 66 -2.10 -1.59 10.37
C CYS A 66 -3.43 -1.61 9.61
N SER A 67 -4.11 -2.75 9.63
CA SER A 67 -5.42 -2.92 8.99
C SER A 67 -6.41 -1.85 9.48
N GLY A 68 -7.18 -1.25 8.55
CA GLY A 68 -8.12 -0.18 8.84
C GLY A 68 -7.50 1.22 8.90
N ALA A 69 -6.18 1.37 8.72
CA ALA A 69 -5.56 2.69 8.76
C ALA A 69 -6.11 3.61 7.66
N THR A 70 -6.32 4.86 8.02
CA THR A 70 -6.65 5.99 7.15
C THR A 70 -5.52 6.99 7.15
N THR A 71 -5.52 7.95 6.22
CA THR A 71 -4.56 9.06 6.22
C THR A 71 -4.54 9.79 7.57
N LYS A 72 -5.70 9.94 8.23
CA LYS A 72 -5.82 10.56 9.56
C LYS A 72 -5.18 9.74 10.67
N SER A 73 -5.40 8.41 10.69
CA SER A 73 -4.89 7.52 11.74
C SER A 73 -3.42 7.14 11.55
N LEU A 74 -2.84 7.39 10.37
CA LEU A 74 -1.44 7.07 10.05
C LEU A 74 -0.42 7.76 10.97
N LYS A 75 -0.81 8.81 11.69
CA LYS A 75 0.06 9.57 12.61
C LYS A 75 0.83 8.69 13.59
N SER A 76 0.25 7.59 14.04
CA SER A 76 0.93 6.64 14.94
C SER A 76 2.09 5.90 14.24
N GLN A 77 1.94 5.61 12.96
CA GLN A 77 2.95 4.92 12.15
C GLN A 77 4.09 5.86 11.75
N LEU A 78 3.86 7.18 11.65
CA LEU A 78 4.87 8.19 11.31
C LEU A 78 5.98 8.35 12.36
N ARG A 79 5.90 7.65 13.48
CA ARG A 79 6.98 7.59 14.48
C ARG A 79 8.08 6.60 14.10
N ALA A 80 7.83 5.72 13.13
CA ALA A 80 8.76 4.66 12.76
C ALA A 80 9.85 5.13 11.76
N PRO A 81 9.55 5.91 10.70
CA PRO A 81 10.57 6.47 9.81
C PRO A 81 11.48 7.44 10.56
N THR A 82 12.76 7.47 10.17
CA THR A 82 13.80 8.33 10.75
C THR A 82 14.68 8.87 9.63
N PRO A 83 15.55 9.86 9.88
CA PRO A 83 16.52 10.32 8.87
C PRO A 83 17.49 9.24 8.37
N ALA A 84 17.63 8.12 9.11
CA ALA A 84 18.43 6.95 8.69
C ALA A 84 17.65 5.97 7.79
N THR A 85 16.32 6.12 7.67
CA THR A 85 15.51 5.28 6.81
C THR A 85 15.86 5.50 5.34
N THR A 86 16.05 4.42 4.59
CA THR A 86 16.44 4.44 3.17
C THR A 86 15.30 4.07 2.22
N LEU A 87 14.33 3.30 2.71
CA LEU A 87 13.13 2.92 1.96
C LEU A 87 11.88 3.04 2.84
N VAL A 88 10.85 3.69 2.31
CA VAL A 88 9.50 3.66 2.88
C VAL A 88 8.53 3.16 1.83
N THR A 89 7.72 2.14 2.16
CA THR A 89 6.58 1.73 1.33
C THR A 89 5.26 2.01 2.02
N ILE A 90 4.23 2.30 1.24
CA ILE A 90 2.89 2.57 1.77
C ILE A 90 1.78 2.20 0.77
N THR A 91 0.71 1.58 1.27
CA THR A 91 -0.63 1.57 0.66
C THR A 91 -1.59 2.29 1.61
N ILE A 92 -2.27 3.32 1.15
CA ILE A 92 -3.16 4.14 1.99
C ILE A 92 -4.21 4.88 1.14
N GLY A 93 -5.37 5.13 1.71
CA GLY A 93 -6.45 5.91 1.10
C GLY A 93 -7.76 5.14 0.93
N GLY A 94 -7.72 3.81 0.77
CA GLY A 94 -8.93 3.00 0.60
C GLY A 94 -9.92 3.12 1.77
N ASN A 95 -9.43 3.12 2.99
CA ASN A 95 -10.27 3.27 4.19
C ASN A 95 -10.83 4.69 4.36
N ASP A 96 -10.17 5.71 3.82
CA ASP A 96 -10.71 7.09 3.82
C ASP A 96 -12.01 7.19 3.02
N LEU A 97 -12.18 6.35 1.99
CA LEU A 97 -13.39 6.25 1.17
C LEU A 97 -14.50 5.40 1.84
N GLY A 98 -14.19 4.75 2.95
CA GLY A 98 -15.09 3.81 3.62
C GLY A 98 -15.17 2.46 2.92
N PHE A 99 -14.03 1.86 2.58
CA PHE A 99 -13.92 0.59 1.86
C PHE A 99 -14.83 -0.52 2.40
N VAL A 100 -14.83 -0.72 3.73
CA VAL A 100 -15.68 -1.75 4.37
C VAL A 100 -17.17 -1.46 4.17
N ASP A 101 -17.60 -0.21 4.32
CA ASP A 101 -19.00 0.19 4.15
C ASP A 101 -19.45 0.10 2.69
N VAL A 102 -18.58 0.45 1.73
CA VAL A 102 -18.84 0.23 0.29
C VAL A 102 -19.10 -1.24 0.01
N LEU A 103 -18.20 -2.12 0.43
CA LEU A 103 -18.31 -3.56 0.18
C LEU A 103 -19.51 -4.18 0.91
N THR A 104 -19.78 -3.76 2.15
CA THR A 104 -20.95 -4.22 2.89
C THR A 104 -22.25 -3.82 2.18
N THR A 105 -22.35 -2.56 1.74
CA THR A 105 -23.51 -2.08 0.99
C THR A 105 -23.69 -2.86 -0.32
N CYS A 106 -22.62 -3.06 -1.10
CA CYS A 106 -22.67 -3.78 -2.35
C CYS A 106 -22.98 -5.28 -2.16
N THR A 107 -22.55 -5.87 -1.04
CA THR A 107 -22.83 -7.28 -0.73
C THR A 107 -24.27 -7.49 -0.29
N LEU A 108 -24.81 -6.61 0.56
CA LEU A 108 -26.09 -6.82 1.24
C LEU A 108 -27.29 -6.14 0.57
N GLN A 109 -27.05 -5.14 -0.30
CA GLN A 109 -28.13 -4.33 -0.89
C GLN A 109 -28.17 -4.50 -2.42
N GLY A 110 -29.23 -3.97 -3.06
CA GLY A 110 -29.41 -4.00 -4.51
C GLY A 110 -28.44 -3.09 -5.28
N ASP A 111 -28.38 -3.27 -6.61
CA ASP A 111 -27.44 -2.57 -7.52
C ASP A 111 -27.52 -1.05 -7.37
N ALA A 112 -28.73 -0.48 -7.30
CA ALA A 112 -28.91 0.96 -7.17
C ALA A 112 -28.32 1.53 -5.86
N SER A 113 -28.38 0.79 -4.75
CA SER A 113 -27.80 1.21 -3.47
C SER A 113 -26.26 1.07 -3.49
N CYS A 114 -25.75 0.00 -4.08
CA CYS A 114 -24.30 -0.18 -4.30
C CYS A 114 -23.76 0.98 -5.15
N HIS A 115 -24.39 1.26 -6.30
CA HIS A 115 -23.98 2.33 -7.19
C HIS A 115 -23.90 3.69 -6.47
N ARG A 116 -24.97 4.08 -5.76
CA ARG A 116 -24.96 5.35 -4.99
C ARG A 116 -23.85 5.41 -3.94
N ARG A 117 -23.58 4.28 -3.27
CA ARG A 117 -22.53 4.24 -2.25
C ARG A 117 -21.13 4.32 -2.88
N VAL A 118 -20.93 3.66 -4.01
CA VAL A 118 -19.68 3.74 -4.79
C VAL A 118 -19.45 5.15 -5.32
N GLU A 119 -20.47 5.79 -5.91
CA GLU A 119 -20.35 7.18 -6.39
C GLU A 119 -19.99 8.17 -5.28
N LYS A 120 -20.56 7.99 -4.07
CA LYS A 120 -20.16 8.81 -2.90
C LYS A 120 -18.67 8.58 -2.54
N ALA A 121 -18.16 7.36 -2.65
CA ALA A 121 -16.75 7.07 -2.41
C ALA A 121 -15.86 7.71 -3.48
N ARG A 122 -16.26 7.61 -4.75
CA ARG A 122 -15.56 8.23 -5.89
C ARG A 122 -15.53 9.75 -5.76
N GLN A 123 -16.63 10.38 -5.40
CA GLN A 123 -16.66 11.82 -5.13
C GLN A 123 -15.66 12.21 -4.03
N PHE A 124 -15.65 11.46 -2.92
CA PHE A 124 -14.65 11.70 -1.88
C PHE A 124 -13.21 11.55 -2.38
N ALA A 125 -12.95 10.53 -3.22
CA ALA A 125 -11.64 10.31 -3.81
C ALA A 125 -11.18 11.51 -4.63
N ARG A 126 -12.07 12.13 -5.41
CA ARG A 126 -11.74 13.32 -6.21
C ARG A 126 -11.57 14.58 -5.38
N ASP A 127 -12.49 14.82 -4.43
CA ASP A 127 -12.65 16.13 -3.80
C ASP A 127 -11.83 16.30 -2.53
N GLN A 128 -11.59 15.22 -1.78
CA GLN A 128 -11.02 15.31 -0.44
C GLN A 128 -9.73 14.50 -0.25
N LEU A 129 -9.60 13.37 -0.93
CA LEU A 129 -8.46 12.50 -0.73
C LEU A 129 -7.13 13.11 -1.19
N PRO A 130 -7.03 13.89 -2.30
CA PRO A 130 -5.77 14.44 -2.77
C PRO A 130 -5.02 15.24 -1.68
N ALA A 131 -5.68 16.19 -1.03
CA ALA A 131 -5.06 17.00 0.01
C ALA A 131 -4.62 16.16 1.23
N ARG A 132 -5.33 15.08 1.55
CA ARG A 132 -4.97 14.17 2.64
C ARG A 132 -3.73 13.35 2.29
N LEU A 133 -3.63 12.86 1.06
CA LEU A 133 -2.46 12.14 0.56
C LEU A 133 -1.23 13.06 0.50
N ASP A 134 -1.38 14.27 -0.02
CA ASP A 134 -0.31 15.27 -0.07
C ASP A 134 0.26 15.55 1.33
N ALA A 135 -0.60 15.77 2.32
CA ALA A 135 -0.18 15.96 3.70
C ALA A 135 0.51 14.71 4.28
N THR A 136 0.01 13.52 3.93
CA THR A 136 0.56 12.24 4.39
C THR A 136 1.96 12.02 3.83
N TYR A 137 2.14 12.17 2.51
CA TYR A 137 3.44 11.94 1.86
C TYR A 137 4.47 13.00 2.25
N SER A 138 4.04 14.26 2.42
CA SER A 138 4.90 15.31 2.97
C SER A 138 5.40 14.99 4.37
N ALA A 139 4.53 14.49 5.25
CA ALA A 139 4.91 14.09 6.59
C ALA A 139 5.89 12.91 6.62
N ILE A 140 5.72 11.92 5.71
CA ILE A 140 6.66 10.80 5.57
C ILE A 140 8.03 11.32 5.11
N LYS A 141 8.08 12.19 4.10
CA LYS A 141 9.34 12.76 3.59
C LYS A 141 10.03 13.65 4.62
N ALA A 142 9.27 14.36 5.43
CA ALA A 142 9.85 15.14 6.54
C ALA A 142 10.47 14.24 7.62
N ALA A 143 9.87 13.08 7.91
CA ALA A 143 10.39 12.11 8.89
C ALA A 143 11.60 11.32 8.34
N ALA A 144 11.63 11.02 7.05
CA ALA A 144 12.67 10.25 6.37
C ALA A 144 13.13 10.96 5.08
N PRO A 145 13.85 12.08 5.18
CA PRO A 145 14.19 12.94 4.04
C PRO A 145 15.10 12.26 3.00
N ASN A 146 15.83 11.22 3.42
CA ASN A 146 16.76 10.49 2.56
C ASN A 146 16.16 9.20 1.99
N ALA A 147 14.93 8.84 2.36
CA ALA A 147 14.30 7.61 1.93
C ALA A 147 13.71 7.72 0.52
N GLU A 148 13.84 6.65 -0.27
CA GLU A 148 12.93 6.43 -1.39
C GLU A 148 11.52 6.17 -0.81
N LEU A 149 10.55 7.01 -1.18
CA LEU A 149 9.14 6.77 -0.88
C LEU A 149 8.50 6.02 -2.06
N VAL A 150 7.96 4.84 -1.78
CA VAL A 150 7.23 4.03 -2.76
C VAL A 150 5.78 3.88 -2.33
N VAL A 151 4.89 4.37 -3.16
CA VAL A 151 3.45 4.27 -2.98
C VAL A 151 2.91 3.17 -3.87
N LEU A 152 2.28 2.15 -3.28
CA LEU A 152 1.64 1.08 -4.04
C LEU A 152 0.13 1.34 -4.13
N GLY A 153 -0.43 1.18 -5.33
CA GLY A 153 -1.86 1.30 -5.59
C GLY A 153 -2.67 0.08 -5.13
N TYR A 154 -3.96 0.10 -5.44
CA TYR A 154 -4.88 -1.02 -5.21
C TYR A 154 -5.23 -1.68 -6.53
N PRO A 155 -5.44 -3.02 -6.55
CA PRO A 155 -5.89 -3.73 -7.73
C PRO A 155 -7.40 -3.52 -7.96
N ARG A 156 -7.86 -3.83 -9.17
CA ARG A 156 -9.28 -4.10 -9.39
C ARG A 156 -9.68 -5.35 -8.59
N LEU A 157 -10.84 -5.29 -7.92
CA LEU A 157 -11.25 -6.38 -7.04
C LEU A 157 -11.77 -7.60 -7.77
N PHE A 158 -12.38 -7.42 -8.94
CA PHE A 158 -13.11 -8.47 -9.65
C PHE A 158 -12.58 -8.69 -11.06
N THR A 159 -12.40 -9.95 -11.43
CA THR A 159 -12.29 -10.33 -12.85
C THR A 159 -13.69 -10.35 -13.45
N GLN A 160 -13.88 -9.66 -14.59
CA GLN A 160 -15.15 -9.58 -15.29
C GLN A 160 -15.34 -10.83 -16.18
N VAL A 161 -15.95 -11.85 -15.58
CA VAL A 161 -16.27 -13.13 -16.26
C VAL A 161 -17.74 -13.47 -16.07
N ASP A 162 -18.28 -14.21 -17.03
CA ASP A 162 -19.63 -14.78 -16.93
C ASP A 162 -19.69 -15.84 -15.83
N GLY A 163 -20.87 -16.00 -15.24
CA GLY A 163 -21.08 -17.01 -14.21
C GLY A 163 -20.50 -16.72 -12.82
N CYS A 164 -19.88 -15.56 -12.62
CA CYS A 164 -19.47 -15.11 -11.29
C CYS A 164 -20.71 -14.88 -10.39
N ARG A 165 -20.79 -15.60 -9.28
CA ARG A 165 -21.99 -15.65 -8.40
C ARG A 165 -21.88 -14.74 -7.18
N THR A 166 -20.79 -13.96 -7.04
CA THR A 166 -20.58 -13.17 -5.81
C THR A 166 -21.40 -11.88 -5.79
N LEU A 167 -21.26 -11.06 -6.84
CA LEU A 167 -21.98 -9.81 -7.05
C LEU A 167 -22.46 -9.73 -8.51
N SER A 168 -23.48 -8.91 -8.78
CA SER A 168 -23.91 -8.63 -10.15
C SER A 168 -22.77 -8.05 -11.00
N THR A 169 -22.87 -8.18 -12.32
CA THR A 169 -21.88 -7.60 -13.26
C THR A 169 -21.79 -6.08 -13.08
N THR A 170 -22.93 -5.41 -12.86
CA THR A 170 -22.99 -3.97 -12.58
C THR A 170 -22.18 -3.59 -11.34
N LYS A 171 -22.42 -4.26 -10.21
CA LYS A 171 -21.68 -3.98 -8.96
C LYS A 171 -20.18 -4.21 -9.11
N ARG A 172 -19.79 -5.28 -9.79
CA ARG A 172 -18.38 -5.58 -10.06
C ARG A 172 -17.73 -4.51 -10.92
N GLY A 173 -18.45 -4.03 -11.94
CA GLY A 173 -18.04 -2.90 -12.77
C GLY A 173 -17.81 -1.63 -11.94
N ASP A 174 -18.85 -1.20 -11.21
CA ASP A 174 -18.79 0.00 -10.34
C ASP A 174 -17.60 -0.05 -9.36
N LEU A 175 -17.35 -1.20 -8.73
CA LEU A 175 -16.25 -1.39 -7.79
C LEU A 175 -14.86 -1.34 -8.46
N ASN A 176 -14.74 -1.91 -9.65
CA ASN A 176 -13.49 -1.85 -10.42
C ASN A 176 -13.21 -0.43 -10.93
N ASP A 177 -14.23 0.28 -11.40
CA ASP A 177 -14.10 1.68 -11.84
C ASP A 177 -13.69 2.59 -10.68
N ALA A 178 -14.22 2.33 -9.48
CA ALA A 178 -13.82 3.06 -8.29
C ALA A 178 -12.35 2.75 -7.88
N ALA A 179 -11.89 1.51 -8.06
CA ALA A 179 -10.50 1.15 -7.84
C ALA A 179 -9.55 1.84 -8.85
N ASP A 180 -9.98 1.96 -10.12
CA ASP A 180 -9.23 2.67 -11.15
C ASP A 180 -9.09 4.16 -10.85
N GLU A 181 -10.19 4.79 -10.44
CA GLU A 181 -10.19 6.21 -10.05
C GLU A 181 -9.33 6.46 -8.81
N LEU A 182 -9.47 5.62 -7.78
CA LEU A 182 -8.62 5.70 -6.59
C LEU A 182 -7.14 5.56 -6.94
N SER A 183 -6.80 4.62 -7.82
CA SER A 183 -5.42 4.42 -8.29
C SER A 183 -4.88 5.66 -9.01
N GLY A 184 -5.70 6.33 -9.83
CA GLY A 184 -5.34 7.59 -10.50
C GLY A 184 -5.04 8.70 -9.49
N VAL A 185 -5.94 8.90 -8.52
CA VAL A 185 -5.76 9.93 -7.46
C VAL A 185 -4.49 9.69 -6.65
N ILE A 186 -4.21 8.42 -6.30
CA ILE A 186 -3.00 8.06 -5.55
C ILE A 186 -1.75 8.28 -6.40
N ALA A 187 -1.77 7.90 -7.68
CA ALA A 187 -0.66 8.09 -8.60
C ALA A 187 -0.29 9.57 -8.76
N GLU A 188 -1.29 10.44 -8.94
CA GLU A 188 -1.09 11.88 -9.04
C GLU A 188 -0.49 12.47 -7.76
N ALA A 189 -1.01 12.08 -6.59
CA ALA A 189 -0.48 12.54 -5.31
C ALA A 189 0.96 12.05 -5.08
N ALA A 190 1.27 10.80 -5.44
CA ALA A 190 2.63 10.25 -5.39
C ALA A 190 3.58 11.05 -6.30
N GLY A 191 3.14 11.37 -7.54
CA GLY A 191 3.89 12.20 -8.48
C GLY A 191 4.19 13.59 -7.92
N ARG A 192 3.20 14.27 -7.34
CA ARG A 192 3.40 15.59 -6.68
C ARG A 192 4.39 15.52 -5.53
N ALA A 193 4.42 14.42 -4.80
CA ALA A 193 5.38 14.19 -3.74
C ALA A 193 6.78 13.77 -4.22
N GLY A 194 6.98 13.53 -5.53
CA GLY A 194 8.22 12.94 -6.05
C GLY A 194 8.46 11.53 -5.51
N ALA A 195 7.39 10.78 -5.24
CA ALA A 195 7.42 9.39 -4.81
C ALA A 195 7.26 8.46 -6.02
N ARG A 196 7.86 7.26 -5.94
CA ARG A 196 7.63 6.23 -6.95
C ARG A 196 6.25 5.60 -6.73
N TYR A 197 5.40 5.67 -7.74
CA TYR A 197 4.12 4.96 -7.73
C TYR A 197 4.29 3.58 -8.37
N VAL A 198 3.70 2.56 -7.76
CA VAL A 198 3.63 1.18 -8.27
C VAL A 198 2.18 0.84 -8.55
N ASP A 199 1.82 0.82 -9.84
CA ASP A 199 0.52 0.34 -10.29
C ASP A 199 0.49 -1.19 -10.28
N VAL A 200 -0.40 -1.76 -9.50
CA VAL A 200 -0.53 -3.22 -9.39
C VAL A 200 -1.68 -3.77 -10.21
N ARG A 201 -2.47 -2.92 -10.88
CA ARG A 201 -3.71 -3.33 -11.58
C ARG A 201 -3.44 -4.29 -12.72
N GLU A 202 -2.37 -4.09 -13.48
CA GLU A 202 -1.98 -4.98 -14.57
C GLU A 202 -1.57 -6.36 -14.04
N ALA A 203 -0.76 -6.41 -12.96
CA ALA A 203 -0.36 -7.65 -12.34
C ALA A 203 -1.54 -8.49 -11.82
N PHE A 204 -2.65 -7.84 -11.46
CA PHE A 204 -3.87 -8.48 -10.95
C PHE A 204 -4.98 -8.65 -12.01
N ALA A 205 -4.76 -8.29 -13.28
CA ALA A 205 -5.83 -8.19 -14.29
C ALA A 205 -6.70 -9.45 -14.38
N ASP A 206 -6.10 -10.64 -14.36
CA ASP A 206 -6.79 -11.93 -14.47
C ASP A 206 -6.86 -12.70 -13.15
N HIS A 207 -6.64 -12.01 -12.03
CA HIS A 207 -6.51 -12.61 -10.71
C HIS A 207 -7.43 -11.99 -9.63
N GLY A 208 -8.45 -11.23 -10.04
CA GLY A 208 -9.49 -10.73 -9.14
C GLY A 208 -10.38 -11.84 -8.61
N VAL A 209 -11.32 -11.48 -7.74
CA VAL A 209 -12.42 -12.36 -7.36
C VAL A 209 -13.13 -12.86 -8.63
N CYS A 210 -13.50 -14.12 -8.68
CA CYS A 210 -14.06 -14.85 -9.83
C CYS A 210 -13.05 -15.23 -10.93
N ALA A 211 -11.79 -14.92 -10.80
CA ALA A 211 -10.77 -15.49 -11.66
C ALA A 211 -10.64 -17.01 -11.45
N ARG A 212 -10.06 -17.70 -12.41
CA ARG A 212 -9.72 -19.12 -12.26
C ARG A 212 -8.74 -19.38 -11.13
N GLU A 213 -7.77 -18.47 -10.98
CA GLU A 213 -6.75 -18.45 -9.91
C GLU A 213 -6.79 -17.10 -9.21
N PRO A 214 -7.70 -16.89 -8.24
CA PRO A 214 -7.87 -15.60 -7.61
C PRO A 214 -6.72 -15.29 -6.64
N TRP A 215 -6.23 -14.07 -6.71
CA TRP A 215 -5.26 -13.51 -5.77
C TRP A 215 -5.90 -12.55 -4.76
N ILE A 216 -7.20 -12.32 -4.91
CA ILE A 216 -8.04 -11.57 -3.98
C ILE A 216 -9.08 -12.53 -3.40
N ASN A 217 -9.21 -12.56 -2.08
CA ASN A 217 -10.24 -13.35 -1.41
C ASN A 217 -11.64 -12.83 -1.78
N ALA A 218 -12.56 -13.73 -2.06
CA ALA A 218 -13.98 -13.41 -2.07
C ALA A 218 -14.49 -13.12 -0.66
N LEU A 219 -15.80 -13.13 -0.44
CA LEU A 219 -16.35 -13.12 0.93
C LEU A 219 -15.96 -14.43 1.64
N VAL A 220 -15.18 -14.32 2.71
CA VAL A 220 -14.63 -15.45 3.47
C VAL A 220 -14.82 -15.25 4.98
N ASN A 221 -14.57 -16.31 5.74
CA ASN A 221 -14.54 -16.24 7.20
C ASN A 221 -13.07 -16.42 7.68
N PRO A 222 -12.54 -15.51 8.49
CA PRO A 222 -13.16 -14.31 9.06
C PRO A 222 -13.40 -13.23 7.98
N THR A 223 -14.50 -12.48 8.11
CA THR A 223 -14.89 -11.45 7.12
C THR A 223 -13.85 -10.35 6.94
N ALA A 224 -13.00 -10.14 7.92
CA ALA A 224 -11.88 -9.20 7.86
C ALA A 224 -10.80 -9.59 6.82
N ASP A 225 -10.83 -10.82 6.29
CA ASP A 225 -9.95 -11.27 5.20
C ASP A 225 -10.59 -11.10 3.82
N SER A 226 -11.90 -10.80 3.76
CA SER A 226 -12.64 -10.65 2.51
C SER A 226 -12.13 -9.46 1.71
N TYR A 227 -12.05 -9.64 0.39
CA TYR A 227 -11.65 -8.61 -0.57
C TYR A 227 -10.23 -8.05 -0.35
N HIS A 228 -9.38 -8.83 0.33
CA HIS A 228 -7.97 -8.53 0.50
C HIS A 228 -7.11 -9.51 -0.31
N PRO A 229 -5.89 -9.09 -0.70
CA PRO A 229 -4.95 -10.00 -1.37
C PRO A 229 -4.62 -11.20 -0.49
N ASN A 230 -4.76 -12.40 -1.05
CA ASN A 230 -4.28 -13.63 -0.41
C ASN A 230 -2.74 -13.72 -0.51
N ARG A 231 -2.18 -14.86 -0.09
CA ARG A 231 -0.72 -15.07 -0.16
C ARG A 231 -0.15 -14.88 -1.57
N ALA A 232 -0.84 -15.35 -2.62
CA ALA A 232 -0.40 -15.18 -4.00
C ALA A 232 -0.45 -13.70 -4.43
N GLY A 233 -1.51 -12.98 -4.04
CA GLY A 233 -1.64 -11.55 -4.26
C GLY A 233 -0.54 -10.74 -3.57
N GLN A 234 -0.14 -11.12 -2.35
CA GLN A 234 0.98 -10.46 -1.66
C GLN A 234 2.32 -10.70 -2.36
N VAL A 235 2.53 -11.90 -2.94
CA VAL A 235 3.70 -12.18 -3.77
C VAL A 235 3.67 -11.33 -5.05
N ALA A 236 2.50 -11.09 -5.66
CA ALA A 236 2.37 -10.22 -6.81
C ALA A 236 2.71 -8.75 -6.47
N TYR A 237 2.24 -8.26 -5.32
CA TYR A 237 2.65 -6.95 -4.80
C TYR A 237 4.17 -6.85 -4.61
N PHE A 238 4.78 -7.87 -4.00
CA PHE A 238 6.23 -7.92 -3.81
C PHE A 238 6.99 -7.88 -5.15
N LYS A 239 6.55 -8.66 -6.13
CA LYS A 239 7.14 -8.65 -7.48
C LYS A 239 7.00 -7.28 -8.14
N ALA A 240 5.82 -6.64 -8.05
CA ALA A 240 5.58 -5.31 -8.58
C ALA A 240 6.46 -4.25 -7.90
N LEU A 241 6.64 -4.33 -6.57
CA LEU A 241 7.51 -3.45 -5.80
C LEU A 241 8.97 -3.54 -6.27
N THR A 242 9.46 -4.76 -6.52
CA THR A 242 10.86 -5.04 -6.86
C THR A 242 11.16 -4.95 -8.36
N SER A 243 10.15 -5.00 -9.22
CA SER A 243 10.34 -4.74 -10.66
C SER A 243 10.70 -3.27 -10.86
N ARG A 244 11.91 -3.01 -11.35
CA ARG A 244 12.26 -1.67 -11.85
C ARG A 244 11.60 -1.53 -13.22
N SER A 245 10.72 -0.54 -13.39
CA SER A 245 10.27 -0.13 -14.73
C SER A 245 11.51 0.15 -15.57
N ARG A 246 11.66 -0.60 -16.65
CA ARG A 246 12.70 -0.34 -17.65
C ARG A 246 12.35 0.92 -18.43
#